data_35558892f6ed8083655587787f783fb0
#
_entry.id   35558892f6ed8083655587787f783fb0
#
_cell.length_a   1.000
_cell.length_b   1.000
_cell.length_c   1.000
_cell.angle_alpha   90.00
_cell.angle_beta   90.00
_cell.angle_gamma   90.00
#
_symmetry.space_group_name_H-M   'P 1'
#
loop_
_entity.id
_entity.type
_entity.pdbx_description
1 polymer ?
#
loop_
_entity_poly.entity_id
_entity_poly.type
_entity_poly.pdbx_seq_one_letter_code
_entity_poly.pdbx_strand_id
1 'polypeptide(L)' 'ERELNQPQHFAETLGMEVRARAIRPINGEKEWIGILTAYDTEQITIQPEEQEAPVTLPLADLSYVRRYVTVEF' A
#
# COMPACT_ATOMS: atom_id res chain seq x y z
N GLU A 1 -11.69 4.89 5.94
CA GLU A 1 -10.60 4.66 4.99
C GLU A 1 -10.81 5.49 3.72
N ARG A 2 -9.73 6.03 3.22
CA ARG A 2 -9.74 6.81 2.00
C ARG A 2 -8.94 6.09 0.93
N GLU A 3 -9.54 5.92 -0.23
CA GLU A 3 -8.86 5.29 -1.35
C GLU A 3 -7.83 6.25 -1.95
N LEU A 4 -6.61 5.74 -2.18
CA LEU A 4 -5.50 6.52 -2.70
C LEU A 4 -5.37 6.24 -4.19
N ASN A 5 -5.70 7.21 -5.02
CA ASN A 5 -5.66 7.03 -6.46
C ASN A 5 -4.88 8.12 -7.20
N GLN A 6 -4.24 9.03 -6.48
CA GLN A 6 -3.43 10.10 -7.06
C GLN A 6 -2.11 10.22 -6.32
N PRO A 7 -1.01 10.64 -7.00
CA PRO A 7 0.30 10.76 -6.35
C PRO A 7 0.29 11.64 -5.11
N GLN A 8 -0.48 12.72 -5.10
CA GLN A 8 -0.57 13.60 -3.95
C GLN A 8 -1.13 12.90 -2.72
N HIS A 9 -2.03 11.90 -2.91
CA HIS A 9 -2.57 11.13 -1.80
C HIS A 9 -1.49 10.27 -1.17
N PHE A 10 -0.61 9.70 -1.98
CA PHE A 10 0.50 8.91 -1.47
C PHE A 10 1.51 9.77 -0.73
N ALA A 11 1.75 10.99 -1.22
CA ALA A 11 2.65 11.92 -0.54
C ALA A 11 2.16 12.23 0.88
N GLU A 12 0.85 12.45 1.05
CA GLU A 12 0.26 12.71 2.35
C GLU A 12 0.30 11.48 3.26
N THR A 13 0.37 10.29 2.68
CA THR A 13 0.32 9.03 3.41
C THR A 13 1.69 8.42 3.62
N LEU A 14 2.73 8.99 3.02
CA LEU A 14 4.08 8.48 3.15
C LEU A 14 4.49 8.39 4.62
N GLY A 15 4.98 7.22 5.04
CA GLY A 15 5.30 6.96 6.43
C GLY A 15 4.11 6.48 7.27
N MET A 16 2.93 6.40 6.68
CA MET A 16 1.73 5.94 7.37
C MET A 16 1.36 4.54 6.90
N GLU A 17 0.59 3.85 7.72
CA GLU A 17 0.14 2.50 7.39
C GLU A 17 -0.93 2.53 6.31
N VAL A 18 -0.79 1.67 5.30
CA VAL A 18 -1.73 1.56 4.20
C VAL A 18 -2.10 0.11 3.96
N ARG A 19 -3.22 -0.09 3.30
CA ARG A 19 -3.70 -1.40 2.89
C ARG A 19 -3.82 -1.38 1.37
N ALA A 20 -3.13 -2.30 0.71
CA ALA A 20 -3.16 -2.45 -0.74
C ALA A 20 -3.72 -3.82 -1.10
N ARG A 21 -4.56 -3.86 -2.11
CA ARG A 21 -5.11 -5.12 -2.59
C ARG A 21 -4.89 -5.23 -4.09
N ALA A 22 -4.37 -6.38 -4.50
CA ALA A 22 -4.12 -6.65 -5.91
C ALA A 22 -5.35 -7.22 -6.60
N ILE A 23 -5.45 -6.95 -7.89
CA ILE A 23 -6.51 -7.53 -8.73
C ILE A 23 -6.25 -9.03 -8.89
N ARG A 24 -4.97 -9.41 -8.96
CA ARG A 24 -4.53 -10.80 -9.09
C ARG A 24 -3.52 -11.12 -8.02
N PRO A 25 -3.42 -12.38 -7.59
CA PRO A 25 -2.39 -12.75 -6.63
C PRO A 25 -0.99 -12.47 -7.17
N ILE A 26 -0.15 -11.87 -6.34
CA ILE A 26 1.26 -11.63 -6.64
C ILE A 26 2.04 -12.43 -5.62
N ASN A 27 2.82 -13.40 -6.10
CA ASN A 27 3.57 -14.33 -5.24
C ASN A 27 2.68 -15.02 -4.20
N GLY A 28 1.43 -15.32 -4.58
CA GLY A 28 0.48 -16.00 -3.70
C GLY A 28 -0.28 -15.09 -2.74
N GLU A 29 -0.04 -13.79 -2.78
CA GLU A 29 -0.70 -12.85 -1.89
C GLU A 29 -1.51 -11.83 -2.68
N LYS A 30 -2.67 -11.48 -2.17
CA LYS A 30 -3.56 -10.49 -2.80
C LYS A 30 -3.63 -9.18 -2.01
N GLU A 31 -3.20 -9.17 -0.77
CA GLU A 31 -3.36 -8.02 0.11
C GLU A 31 -2.12 -7.82 0.95
N TRP A 32 -1.77 -6.56 1.15
CA TRP A 32 -0.63 -6.18 1.97
C TRP A 32 -1.03 -5.04 2.88
N ILE A 33 -0.60 -5.10 4.13
CA ILE A 33 -0.78 -4.04 5.11
C ILE A 33 0.59 -3.71 5.67
N GLY A 34 0.97 -2.45 5.58
CA GLY A 34 2.27 -2.01 6.07
C GLY A 34 2.45 -0.52 5.87
N ILE A 35 3.66 -0.06 6.15
CA ILE A 35 3.99 1.35 6.05
C ILE A 35 4.37 1.68 4.61
N LEU A 36 3.77 2.74 4.07
CA LEU A 36 4.13 3.25 2.75
C LEU A 36 5.49 3.95 2.87
N THR A 37 6.52 3.35 2.29
CA THR A 37 7.88 3.88 2.38
C THR A 37 8.30 4.68 1.17
N ALA A 38 7.70 4.40 0.02
CA ALA A 38 7.99 5.12 -1.22
C ALA A 38 6.80 5.00 -2.17
N TYR A 39 6.73 5.91 -3.10
CA TYR A 39 5.68 5.87 -4.12
C TYR A 39 6.19 6.46 -5.42
N ASP A 40 5.49 6.11 -6.50
CA ASP A 40 5.77 6.63 -7.84
C ASP A 40 4.42 6.71 -8.57
N THR A 41 4.41 7.29 -9.74
CA THR A 41 3.21 7.35 -10.57
C THR A 41 2.76 5.97 -11.05
N GLU A 42 3.66 5.00 -11.07
CA GLU A 42 3.40 3.66 -11.58
C GLU A 42 3.41 2.56 -10.51
N GLN A 43 4.00 2.84 -9.36
CA GLN A 43 4.17 1.81 -8.33
C GLN A 43 4.29 2.42 -6.95
N ILE A 44 4.08 1.59 -5.94
CA ILE A 44 4.29 1.98 -4.55
C ILE A 44 5.14 0.91 -3.86
N THR A 45 5.82 1.32 -2.79
CA THR A 45 6.60 0.40 -1.96
C THR A 45 6.04 0.43 -0.55
N ILE A 46 5.70 -0.76 -0.05
CA ILE A 46 5.14 -0.94 1.28
C ILE A 46 6.09 -1.81 2.08
N GLN A 47 6.31 -1.45 3.34
CA GLN A 47 7.05 -2.28 4.30
C GLN A 47 6.05 -2.99 5.21
N PRO A 48 5.70 -4.26 4.91
CA PRO A 48 4.79 -5.02 5.76
C PRO A 48 5.42 -5.30 7.12
N GLU A 49 4.60 -5.31 8.16
CA GLU A 49 5.09 -5.58 9.52
C GLU A 49 5.61 -7.01 9.68
N GLU A 50 5.03 -7.94 8.93
CA GLU A 50 5.38 -9.36 9.03
C GLU A 50 6.58 -9.75 8.16
N GLN A 51 7.08 -8.83 7.34
CA GLN A 51 8.18 -9.12 6.43
C GLN A 51 9.34 -8.17 6.70
N GLU A 52 10.55 -8.68 6.55
CA GLU A 52 11.76 -7.88 6.76
C GLU A 52 12.09 -7.00 5.57
N ALA A 53 11.63 -7.37 4.38
CA ALA A 53 11.93 -6.66 3.15
C ALA A 53 10.70 -5.89 2.64
N PRO A 54 10.90 -4.71 2.05
CA PRO A 54 9.80 -3.97 1.45
C PRO A 54 9.28 -4.66 0.20
N VAL A 55 8.00 -4.45 -0.09
CA VAL A 55 7.34 -5.00 -1.27
C VAL A 55 6.99 -3.85 -2.21
N THR A 56 7.41 -3.95 -3.45
CA THR A 56 7.06 -2.98 -4.49
C THR A 56 5.92 -3.53 -5.32
N LEU A 57 4.85 -2.75 -5.42
CA LEU A 57 3.61 -3.17 -6.08
C LEU A 57 3.28 -2.21 -7.22
N PRO A 58 3.08 -2.72 -8.45
CA PRO A 58 2.66 -1.85 -9.55
C PRO A 58 1.20 -1.44 -9.37
N LEU A 59 0.93 -0.14 -9.49
CA LEU A 59 -0.43 0.38 -9.32
C LEU A 59 -1.42 -0.21 -10.31
N ALA A 60 -0.94 -0.56 -11.51
CA ALA A 60 -1.79 -1.15 -12.53
C ALA A 60 -2.35 -2.52 -12.12
N ASP A 61 -1.66 -3.21 -11.23
CA ASP A 61 -2.08 -4.52 -10.74
C ASP A 61 -2.84 -4.44 -9.42
N LEU A 62 -3.03 -3.24 -8.89
CA LEU A 62 -3.73 -3.05 -7.63
C LEU A 62 -5.19 -2.69 -7.86
N SER A 63 -6.07 -3.35 -7.11
CA SER A 63 -7.49 -3.03 -7.10
C SER A 63 -7.73 -1.71 -6.36
N TYR A 64 -7.06 -1.54 -5.21
CA TYR A 64 -7.13 -0.32 -4.44
C TYR A 64 -5.94 -0.21 -3.50
N VAL A 65 -5.67 1.01 -3.08
CA VAL A 65 -4.77 1.31 -1.97
C VAL A 65 -5.53 2.26 -1.05
N ARG A 66 -5.62 1.92 0.22
CA ARG A 66 -6.34 2.72 1.20
C ARG A 66 -5.47 2.99 2.41
N ARG A 67 -5.71 4.12 3.03
CA ARG A 67 -5.07 4.43 4.29
C ARG A 67 -5.66 3.51 5.36
N TYR A 68 -4.79 2.75 6.02
CA TYR A 68 -5.22 1.84 7.08
C TYR A 68 -5.18 2.58 8.42
N VAL A 69 -6.32 2.66 9.06
CA VAL A 69 -6.43 3.34 10.35
C VAL A 69 -6.79 2.30 11.40
N THR A 70 -5.90 2.13 12.36
CA THR A 70 -6.19 1.29 13.52
C THR A 70 -6.76 2.20 14.59
N VAL A 71 -7.99 1.93 14.99
CA VAL A 71 -8.63 2.70 16.05
C VAL A 71 -8.40 1.97 17.36
N GLU A 72 -7.75 2.63 18.29
CA GLU A 72 -7.52 2.11 19.62
C GLU A 72 -8.32 2.91 20.64
N PHE A 73 -8.99 2.20 21.50
CA PHE A 73 -9.76 2.82 22.57
C PHE A 73 -9.23 2.40 23.92
#